data_a8c1f6adf6eee9e0c4046cbc053a7d5c
#
_entry.id   a8c1f6adf6eee9e0c4046cbc053a7d5c
#
_cell.length_a   1.000
_cell.length_b   1.000
_cell.length_c   1.000
_cell.angle_alpha   90.00
_cell.angle_beta   90.00
_cell.angle_gamma   90.00
#
_symmetry.space_group_name_H-M   'P 1'
#
loop_
_entity.id
_entity.type
_entity.pdbx_description
1 polymer ?
#
loop_
_entity_poly.entity_id
_entity_poly.type
_entity_poly.pdbx_seq_one_letter_code
_entity_poly.pdbx_strand_id
1 'polypeptide(L)'
;MPQCGGEHVFSYRAMGPTGSFVCTWMIILGYVATSAFEATALPTVITYLFPDFNQVYLYSIAGKDIYLTTIILGVGVAILITIINIKGAKTAAILQTVLTAIIAIAGILLVVGSAVNGDASNITGQMWESGAGNTLGSVFKVACMTPFLFIGFDVIPQAAEEISVPYKKIGKIMLLSIFLAVAWYLLIIFAVCYIMPQSAIAQEMNSQNGLVSAKAIEIAFRSPLMGKVLIIGGLCGIITSWNSFLMGGSRALYSMGESLMIPKMFGKLGKNKTPEAAIILCGIACVAAPFFGRGVLVWLVDAASFGCVIAYMFVSISFCILRKKKPEMERPYKVKAGGFVGAMAVIMAGFMTLLYIIPASFSAALVWQEWVVVGIWLALGVFFYFYSKRKYGEEFGRDIFIIDETKAVPEETVALPDAKYPDRHFVITVGCEYGSGGPEIARMVAEYFGIEYYDRDLVDKVVQEIGVDKGLVEEADTRIGVRYAFDTSYGVRYANLSNRVIDAQFQAIHEFAKNSCVIVGRSSDYILKDSSDVMNVFIYAPKEDEIASVMKRSGLNQHKAEEEWENVEKSQHARHEYITGKKRGDRHTRDILLNSSLLGWEATAQFIEELVERKFNLTENLEKEA
;
A
#
# COMPACT_ATOMS: atom_id res chain seq x y z
N MET A 1 9.06 -4.61 1.65
CA MET A 1 8.11 -4.70 2.76
C MET A 1 6.74 -4.26 2.26
N PRO A 2 6.00 -5.14 1.64
CA PRO A 2 4.70 -4.81 1.06
C PRO A 2 3.57 -5.13 2.04
N GLN A 3 3.61 -4.51 3.21
CA GLN A 3 2.66 -4.73 4.29
C GLN A 3 1.87 -3.45 4.53
N CYS A 4 0.60 -3.58 4.92
CA CYS A 4 -0.27 -2.47 5.29
C CYS A 4 0.34 -1.67 6.46
N GLY A 5 0.16 -0.36 6.44
CA GLY A 5 0.76 0.51 7.44
C GLY A 5 2.02 1.24 6.98
N GLY A 6 2.49 1.02 5.73
CA GLY A 6 3.55 1.83 5.09
C GLY A 6 4.68 2.27 6.02
N GLU A 7 4.65 3.57 6.40
CA GLU A 7 5.65 4.19 7.27
C GLU A 7 5.77 3.49 8.63
N HIS A 8 4.66 2.93 9.15
CA HIS A 8 4.65 2.16 10.40
C HIS A 8 5.58 0.95 10.30
N VAL A 9 5.47 0.17 9.23
CA VAL A 9 6.28 -1.03 8.99
C VAL A 9 7.75 -0.67 8.82
N PHE A 10 8.04 0.35 7.99
CA PHE A 10 9.41 0.73 7.66
C PHE A 10 10.16 1.24 8.91
N SER A 11 9.50 2.11 9.66
CA SER A 11 10.08 2.69 10.89
C SER A 11 10.17 1.67 12.02
N TYR A 12 9.22 0.75 12.13
CA TYR A 12 9.24 -0.32 13.13
C TYR A 12 10.47 -1.22 12.94
N ARG A 13 10.68 -1.73 11.75
CA ARG A 13 11.81 -2.61 11.43
C ARG A 13 13.17 -1.94 11.54
N ALA A 14 13.24 -0.62 11.39
CA ALA A 14 14.49 0.13 11.51
C ALA A 14 14.80 0.57 12.94
N MET A 15 13.80 1.09 13.66
CA MET A 15 13.96 1.84 14.90
C MET A 15 13.14 1.27 16.07
N GLY A 16 12.38 0.19 15.85
CA GLY A 16 11.53 -0.43 16.87
C GLY A 16 10.24 0.35 17.18
N PRO A 17 9.52 -0.06 18.25
CA PRO A 17 8.18 0.44 18.55
C PRO A 17 8.11 1.96 18.75
N THR A 18 9.04 2.55 19.48
CA THR A 18 9.03 4.00 19.78
C THR A 18 9.25 4.83 18.52
N GLY A 19 10.23 4.46 17.67
CA GLY A 19 10.47 5.16 16.41
C GLY A 19 9.29 5.06 15.46
N SER A 20 8.66 3.88 15.41
CA SER A 20 7.46 3.66 14.61
C SER A 20 6.27 4.46 15.13
N PHE A 21 6.09 4.54 16.47
CA PHE A 21 5.02 5.35 17.06
C PHE A 21 5.10 6.80 16.60
N VAL A 22 6.29 7.42 16.74
CA VAL A 22 6.48 8.83 16.36
C VAL A 22 6.25 9.03 14.86
N CYS A 23 6.85 8.20 14.02
CA CYS A 23 6.72 8.28 12.57
C CYS A 23 5.25 8.19 12.13
N THR A 24 4.55 7.16 12.62
CA THR A 24 3.16 6.91 12.23
C THR A 24 2.21 7.96 12.80
N TRP A 25 2.44 8.40 14.03
CA TRP A 25 1.62 9.45 14.65
C TRP A 25 1.71 10.76 13.89
N MET A 26 2.88 11.10 13.36
CA MET A 26 3.09 12.33 12.58
C MET A 26 2.49 12.24 11.19
N ILE A 27 2.55 11.09 10.50
CA ILE A 27 1.88 10.98 9.19
C ILE A 27 0.35 10.98 9.32
N ILE A 28 -0.20 10.44 10.41
CA ILE A 28 -1.64 10.50 10.69
C ILE A 28 -2.08 11.96 10.89
N LEU A 29 -1.27 12.83 11.52
CA LEU A 29 -1.55 14.27 11.56
C LEU A 29 -1.73 14.83 10.14
N GLY A 30 -0.82 14.47 9.23
CA GLY A 30 -0.91 14.86 7.82
C GLY A 30 -2.25 14.45 7.19
N TYR A 31 -2.64 13.20 7.32
CA TYR A 31 -3.88 12.69 6.74
C TYR A 31 -5.15 13.28 7.37
N VAL A 32 -5.18 13.39 8.71
CA VAL A 32 -6.34 13.93 9.43
C VAL A 32 -6.50 15.42 9.15
N ALA A 33 -5.40 16.20 9.19
CA ALA A 33 -5.46 17.63 8.90
C ALA A 33 -5.85 17.91 7.46
N THR A 34 -5.36 17.10 6.49
CA THR A 34 -5.77 17.23 5.09
C THR A 34 -7.24 16.87 4.90
N SER A 35 -7.73 15.79 5.52
CA SER A 35 -9.15 15.45 5.48
C SER A 35 -10.04 16.54 6.08
N ALA A 36 -9.60 17.18 7.17
CA ALA A 36 -10.26 18.31 7.80
C ALA A 36 -10.24 19.57 6.91
N PHE A 37 -9.12 19.81 6.20
CA PHE A 37 -9.01 20.85 5.19
C PHE A 37 -10.05 20.67 4.09
N GLU A 38 -10.20 19.46 3.54
CA GLU A 38 -11.16 19.18 2.47
C GLU A 38 -12.62 19.41 2.92
N ALA A 39 -12.94 19.06 4.16
CA ALA A 39 -14.27 19.29 4.75
C ALA A 39 -14.64 20.77 4.82
N THR A 40 -13.65 21.65 4.95
CA THR A 40 -13.84 23.11 5.01
C THR A 40 -13.68 23.75 3.63
N ALA A 41 -12.83 23.21 2.76
CA ALA A 41 -12.59 23.72 1.42
C ALA A 41 -13.81 23.49 0.49
N LEU A 42 -14.47 22.33 0.59
CA LEU A 42 -15.62 21.99 -0.27
C LEU A 42 -16.74 23.03 -0.22
N PRO A 43 -17.27 23.45 0.95
CA PRO A 43 -18.26 24.52 1.02
C PRO A 43 -17.78 25.84 0.43
N THR A 44 -16.50 26.18 0.63
CA THR A 44 -15.89 27.40 0.09
C THR A 44 -15.92 27.40 -1.45
N VAL A 45 -15.62 26.27 -2.08
CA VAL A 45 -15.61 26.14 -3.54
C VAL A 45 -17.05 26.14 -4.10
N ILE A 46 -18.02 25.60 -3.37
CA ILE A 46 -19.45 25.62 -3.76
C ILE A 46 -20.00 27.05 -3.86
N THR A 47 -19.53 27.99 -3.05
CA THR A 47 -19.97 29.40 -3.12
C THR A 47 -19.64 30.07 -4.46
N TYR A 48 -18.64 29.56 -5.20
CA TYR A 48 -18.38 30.04 -6.56
C TYR A 48 -19.46 29.63 -7.56
N LEU A 49 -20.00 28.43 -7.43
CA LEU A 49 -21.09 27.92 -8.28
C LEU A 49 -22.43 28.58 -7.93
N PHE A 50 -22.63 28.84 -6.65
CA PHE A 50 -23.85 29.38 -6.08
C PHE A 50 -23.53 30.59 -5.16
N PRO A 51 -23.41 31.82 -5.70
CA PRO A 51 -23.03 33.00 -4.92
C PRO A 51 -23.92 33.27 -3.70
N ASP A 52 -25.21 32.93 -3.80
CA ASP A 52 -26.19 33.12 -2.73
C ASP A 52 -26.23 31.97 -1.70
N PHE A 53 -25.23 31.06 -1.74
CA PHE A 53 -25.19 29.90 -0.86
C PHE A 53 -24.98 30.28 0.61
N ASN A 54 -24.25 31.37 0.89
CA ASN A 54 -23.92 31.81 2.22
C ASN A 54 -25.14 32.43 2.90
N GLN A 55 -25.89 31.62 3.65
CA GLN A 55 -27.09 32.06 4.38
C GLN A 55 -26.96 31.79 5.87
N VAL A 56 -27.58 32.64 6.67
CA VAL A 56 -27.61 32.61 8.14
C VAL A 56 -26.18 32.72 8.71
N TYR A 57 -25.69 33.94 8.81
CA TYR A 57 -24.46 34.28 9.51
C TYR A 57 -24.49 33.82 10.97
N LEU A 58 -23.40 33.21 11.45
CA LEU A 58 -23.28 32.74 12.83
C LEU A 58 -22.24 33.53 13.61
N TYR A 59 -21.01 33.54 13.14
CA TYR A 59 -19.84 34.18 13.76
C TYR A 59 -18.71 34.33 12.78
N SER A 60 -17.61 35.00 13.22
CA SER A 60 -16.37 35.14 12.43
C SER A 60 -15.18 34.57 13.19
N ILE A 61 -14.31 33.82 12.49
CA ILE A 61 -13.03 33.33 13.01
C ILE A 61 -11.91 33.74 12.05
N ALA A 62 -10.81 34.25 12.57
CA ALA A 62 -9.64 34.67 11.78
C ALA A 62 -10.00 35.67 10.66
N GLY A 63 -10.98 36.58 10.92
CA GLY A 63 -11.45 37.58 9.97
C GLY A 63 -12.27 37.04 8.81
N LYS A 64 -12.76 35.82 8.89
CA LYS A 64 -13.67 35.20 7.89
C LYS A 64 -15.00 34.83 8.53
N ASP A 65 -16.09 35.15 7.83
CA ASP A 65 -17.45 34.88 8.29
C ASP A 65 -17.81 33.41 8.08
N ILE A 66 -18.54 32.87 9.04
CA ILE A 66 -19.04 31.50 9.06
C ILE A 66 -20.55 31.50 8.98
N TYR A 67 -21.07 30.73 8.05
CA TYR A 67 -22.51 30.64 7.76
C TYR A 67 -23.04 29.24 8.08
N LEU A 68 -24.28 29.15 8.52
CA LEU A 68 -24.94 27.90 8.85
C LEU A 68 -24.94 26.93 7.66
N THR A 69 -25.21 27.44 6.45
CA THR A 69 -25.24 26.62 5.23
C THR A 69 -23.91 25.98 4.91
N THR A 70 -22.79 26.67 5.15
CA THR A 70 -21.45 26.13 4.95
C THR A 70 -21.11 25.01 5.95
N ILE A 71 -21.55 25.18 7.22
CA ILE A 71 -21.38 24.12 8.24
C ILE A 71 -22.23 22.90 7.89
N ILE A 72 -23.51 23.09 7.57
CA ILE A 72 -24.42 21.97 7.24
C ILE A 72 -23.84 21.16 6.06
N LEU A 73 -23.36 21.82 5.01
CA LEU A 73 -22.78 21.15 3.85
C LEU A 73 -21.50 20.40 4.22
N GLY A 74 -20.54 21.06 4.87
CA GLY A 74 -19.26 20.45 5.26
C GLY A 74 -19.45 19.26 6.18
N VAL A 75 -20.27 19.40 7.22
CA VAL A 75 -20.61 18.33 8.17
C VAL A 75 -21.37 17.20 7.47
N GLY A 76 -22.36 17.53 6.63
CA GLY A 76 -23.15 16.54 5.91
C GLY A 76 -22.29 15.66 4.99
N VAL A 77 -21.37 16.27 4.23
CA VAL A 77 -20.45 15.55 3.36
C VAL A 77 -19.42 14.75 4.19
N ALA A 78 -18.92 15.30 5.31
CA ALA A 78 -18.02 14.60 6.23
C ALA A 78 -18.66 13.31 6.77
N ILE A 79 -19.90 13.38 7.21
CA ILE A 79 -20.67 12.22 7.68
C ILE A 79 -20.86 11.22 6.54
N LEU A 80 -21.23 11.69 5.34
CA LEU A 80 -21.45 10.84 4.17
C LEU A 80 -20.19 10.07 3.78
N ILE A 81 -19.04 10.75 3.66
CA ILE A 81 -17.75 10.12 3.31
C ILE A 81 -17.33 9.14 4.41
N THR A 82 -17.54 9.49 5.68
CA THR A 82 -17.26 8.58 6.81
C THR A 82 -18.11 7.31 6.72
N ILE A 83 -19.41 7.42 6.46
CA ILE A 83 -20.31 6.28 6.29
C ILE A 83 -19.93 5.42 5.08
N ILE A 84 -19.56 6.04 3.95
CA ILE A 84 -19.11 5.33 2.75
C ILE A 84 -17.86 4.49 3.08
N ASN A 85 -16.89 5.06 3.80
CA ASN A 85 -15.67 4.35 4.21
C ASN A 85 -15.97 3.21 5.20
N ILE A 86 -16.92 3.38 6.12
CA ILE A 86 -17.35 2.30 7.04
C ILE A 86 -18.00 1.16 6.26
N LYS A 87 -18.87 1.47 5.29
CA LYS A 87 -19.58 0.47 4.48
C LYS A 87 -18.68 -0.26 3.48
N GLY A 88 -17.49 0.26 3.19
CA GLY A 88 -16.54 -0.40 2.29
C GLY A 88 -17.10 -0.55 0.88
N ALA A 89 -17.40 0.53 0.19
CA ALA A 89 -18.15 0.51 -1.06
C ALA A 89 -17.29 0.10 -2.26
N LYS A 90 -17.64 -1.02 -2.94
CA LYS A 90 -17.17 -1.34 -4.30
C LYS A 90 -17.37 -0.17 -5.28
N THR A 91 -18.41 0.60 -5.05
CA THR A 91 -18.79 1.77 -5.84
C THR A 91 -17.76 2.90 -5.71
N ALA A 92 -17.03 3.00 -4.60
CA ALA A 92 -16.06 4.08 -4.36
C ALA A 92 -14.91 4.07 -5.38
N ALA A 93 -14.44 2.91 -5.83
CA ALA A 93 -13.34 2.82 -6.78
C ALA A 93 -13.72 3.25 -8.19
N ILE A 94 -14.90 2.85 -8.67
CA ILE A 94 -15.41 3.29 -9.98
C ILE A 94 -15.67 4.79 -9.93
N LEU A 95 -16.31 5.26 -8.86
CA LEU A 95 -16.57 6.68 -8.63
C LEU A 95 -15.26 7.47 -8.62
N GLN A 96 -14.24 7.00 -7.90
CA GLN A 96 -12.92 7.63 -7.83
C GLN A 96 -12.28 7.76 -9.23
N THR A 97 -12.34 6.71 -10.04
CA THR A 97 -11.80 6.73 -11.40
C THR A 97 -12.51 7.75 -12.29
N VAL A 98 -13.85 7.80 -12.22
CA VAL A 98 -14.66 8.75 -12.98
C VAL A 98 -14.36 10.19 -12.53
N LEU A 99 -14.34 10.46 -11.22
CA LEU A 99 -14.05 11.78 -10.69
C LEU A 99 -12.62 12.25 -11.03
N THR A 100 -11.65 11.33 -11.00
CA THR A 100 -10.26 11.63 -11.43
C THR A 100 -10.19 11.96 -12.92
N ALA A 101 -10.95 11.27 -13.77
CA ALA A 101 -11.02 11.60 -15.18
C ALA A 101 -11.63 13.00 -15.42
N ILE A 102 -12.65 13.39 -14.67
CA ILE A 102 -13.29 14.71 -14.77
C ILE A 102 -12.29 15.83 -14.42
N ILE A 103 -11.54 15.70 -13.31
CA ILE A 103 -10.54 16.71 -12.93
C ILE A 103 -9.40 16.77 -13.96
N ALA A 104 -8.98 15.63 -14.50
CA ALA A 104 -7.95 15.59 -15.55
C ALA A 104 -8.41 16.32 -16.81
N ILE A 105 -9.64 16.06 -17.26
CA ILE A 105 -10.22 16.77 -18.43
C ILE A 105 -10.30 18.27 -18.17
N ALA A 106 -10.80 18.68 -17.00
CA ALA A 106 -10.91 20.10 -16.65
C ALA A 106 -9.55 20.82 -16.65
N GLY A 107 -8.51 20.18 -16.11
CA GLY A 107 -7.16 20.74 -16.14
C GLY A 107 -6.54 20.76 -17.53
N ILE A 108 -6.76 19.73 -18.35
CA ILE A 108 -6.32 19.73 -19.76
C ILE A 108 -6.98 20.87 -20.54
N LEU A 109 -8.26 21.13 -20.31
CA LEU A 109 -8.96 22.28 -20.92
C LEU A 109 -8.30 23.60 -20.55
N LEU A 110 -7.92 23.80 -19.27
CA LEU A 110 -7.19 24.99 -18.84
C LEU A 110 -5.86 25.11 -19.59
N VAL A 111 -5.06 24.05 -19.66
CA VAL A 111 -3.75 24.02 -20.34
C VAL A 111 -3.90 24.34 -21.82
N VAL A 112 -4.84 23.69 -22.51
CA VAL A 112 -5.09 23.90 -23.95
C VAL A 112 -5.60 25.34 -24.20
N GLY A 113 -6.57 25.81 -23.42
CA GLY A 113 -7.10 27.15 -23.54
C GLY A 113 -6.04 28.22 -23.32
N SER A 114 -5.17 28.03 -22.33
CA SER A 114 -4.05 28.93 -22.06
C SER A 114 -2.99 28.86 -23.14
N ALA A 115 -2.68 27.70 -23.70
CA ALA A 115 -1.71 27.57 -24.80
C ALA A 115 -2.14 28.29 -26.08
N VAL A 116 -3.47 28.33 -26.35
CA VAL A 116 -4.04 28.97 -27.54
C VAL A 116 -4.18 30.50 -27.38
N ASN A 117 -4.61 30.94 -26.18
CA ASN A 117 -5.02 32.33 -25.94
C ASN A 117 -4.14 33.09 -24.93
N GLY A 118 -3.07 32.46 -24.43
CA GLY A 118 -2.13 33.08 -23.51
C GLY A 118 -1.10 33.98 -24.20
N ASP A 119 -0.35 34.75 -23.41
CA ASP A 119 0.67 35.67 -23.86
C ASP A 119 1.99 35.42 -23.10
N ALA A 120 3.08 35.25 -23.86
CA ALA A 120 4.41 35.05 -23.29
C ALA A 120 4.89 36.24 -22.45
N SER A 121 4.39 37.45 -22.73
CA SER A 121 4.73 38.66 -21.96
C SER A 121 4.30 38.56 -20.48
N ASN A 122 3.27 37.75 -20.18
CA ASN A 122 2.82 37.50 -18.80
C ASN A 122 3.87 36.76 -17.97
N ILE A 123 4.78 36.02 -18.60
CA ILE A 123 5.85 35.26 -17.92
C ILE A 123 7.17 36.01 -18.02
N THR A 124 7.53 36.48 -19.22
CA THR A 124 8.80 37.18 -19.47
C THR A 124 8.80 38.55 -18.79
N GLY A 125 9.72 38.80 -17.89
CA GLY A 125 9.83 40.06 -17.14
C GLY A 125 9.20 40.04 -15.74
N GLN A 126 8.41 39.04 -15.40
CA GLN A 126 7.78 38.87 -14.07
C GLN A 126 8.26 37.59 -13.32
N MET A 127 9.22 36.86 -13.90
CA MET A 127 9.67 35.59 -13.38
C MET A 127 10.55 35.72 -12.12
N TRP A 128 11.15 36.86 -11.89
CA TRP A 128 12.12 37.09 -10.82
C TRP A 128 11.76 38.30 -9.98
N GLU A 129 11.74 38.09 -8.68
CA GLU A 129 11.60 39.19 -7.72
C GLU A 129 12.90 40.01 -7.66
N SER A 130 12.81 41.33 -7.50
CA SER A 130 13.98 42.20 -7.44
C SER A 130 14.85 41.87 -6.21
N GLY A 131 16.05 41.33 -6.48
CA GLY A 131 17.04 40.94 -5.48
C GLY A 131 17.16 39.42 -5.30
N ALA A 132 18.37 38.89 -5.52
CA ALA A 132 18.62 37.44 -5.45
C ALA A 132 18.28 36.83 -4.09
N GLY A 133 18.42 37.57 -3.00
CA GLY A 133 18.06 37.12 -1.64
C GLY A 133 16.54 36.95 -1.46
N ASN A 134 15.75 37.84 -2.06
CA ASN A 134 14.29 37.76 -2.00
C ASN A 134 13.76 36.57 -2.81
N THR A 135 14.32 36.31 -3.98
CA THR A 135 13.93 35.19 -4.85
C THR A 135 14.17 33.85 -4.17
N LEU A 136 15.34 33.63 -3.56
CA LEU A 136 15.62 32.39 -2.82
C LEU A 136 14.71 32.23 -1.61
N GLY A 137 14.44 33.30 -0.86
CA GLY A 137 13.52 33.29 0.25
C GLY A 137 12.10 32.89 -0.17
N SER A 138 11.61 33.45 -1.29
CA SER A 138 10.29 33.10 -1.85
C SER A 138 10.23 31.63 -2.29
N VAL A 139 11.30 31.11 -2.91
CA VAL A 139 11.40 29.68 -3.29
C VAL A 139 11.31 28.79 -2.05
N PHE A 140 12.03 29.09 -0.97
CA PHE A 140 11.95 28.29 0.27
C PHE A 140 10.59 28.36 0.94
N LYS A 141 9.93 29.53 0.96
CA LYS A 141 8.55 29.64 1.47
C LYS A 141 7.58 28.76 0.70
N VAL A 142 7.64 28.79 -0.64
CA VAL A 142 6.81 27.90 -1.47
C VAL A 142 7.18 26.45 -1.26
N ALA A 143 8.48 26.11 -1.14
CA ALA A 143 8.93 24.75 -0.86
C ALA A 143 8.35 24.20 0.46
N CYS A 144 8.14 25.03 1.46
CA CYS A 144 7.50 24.60 2.72
C CYS A 144 6.01 24.20 2.55
N MET A 145 5.31 24.72 1.55
CA MET A 145 3.93 24.29 1.24
C MET A 145 3.88 22.99 0.41
N THR A 146 5.00 22.63 -0.21
CA THR A 146 5.10 21.48 -1.13
C THR A 146 4.75 20.13 -0.49
N PRO A 147 5.12 19.80 0.76
CA PRO A 147 4.74 18.54 1.38
C PRO A 147 3.24 18.30 1.38
N PHE A 148 2.42 19.34 1.63
CA PHE A 148 0.96 19.24 1.54
C PHE A 148 0.48 18.92 0.12
N LEU A 149 1.10 19.52 -0.90
CA LEU A 149 0.72 19.32 -2.30
C LEU A 149 1.07 17.92 -2.81
N PHE A 150 2.05 17.26 -2.20
CA PHE A 150 2.53 15.93 -2.61
C PHE A 150 2.08 14.80 -1.68
N ILE A 151 1.44 15.10 -0.54
CA ILE A 151 0.84 14.06 0.32
C ILE A 151 -0.16 13.24 -0.49
N GLY A 152 -0.10 11.90 -0.35
CA GLY A 152 -0.99 10.98 -1.06
C GLY A 152 -0.27 9.89 -1.84
N PHE A 153 0.97 10.10 -2.34
CA PHE A 153 1.76 8.97 -2.88
C PHE A 153 2.08 7.93 -1.82
N ASP A 154 2.16 8.35 -0.58
CA ASP A 154 2.38 7.59 0.64
C ASP A 154 1.14 6.80 1.10
N VAL A 155 -0.05 7.10 0.59
CA VAL A 155 -1.24 6.24 0.74
C VAL A 155 -1.07 4.91 -0.02
N ILE A 156 -0.27 4.88 -1.10
CA ILE A 156 0.00 3.65 -1.86
C ILE A 156 0.60 2.55 -0.96
N PRO A 157 1.69 2.77 -0.19
CA PRO A 157 2.18 1.76 0.74
C PRO A 157 1.26 1.52 1.95
N GLN A 158 0.41 2.47 2.34
CA GLN A 158 -0.61 2.23 3.36
C GLN A 158 -1.64 1.18 2.91
N ALA A 159 -1.99 1.21 1.63
CA ALA A 159 -2.92 0.28 1.00
C ALA A 159 -2.19 -0.82 0.20
N ALA A 160 -0.90 -1.08 0.44
CA ALA A 160 -0.08 -1.99 -0.36
C ALA A 160 -0.67 -3.40 -0.48
N GLU A 161 -1.40 -3.85 0.52
CA GLU A 161 -2.06 -5.14 0.56
C GLU A 161 -3.40 -5.17 -0.21
N GLU A 162 -4.00 -4.00 -0.42
CA GLU A 162 -5.25 -3.85 -1.18
C GLU A 162 -4.98 -3.69 -2.70
N ILE A 163 -3.71 -3.53 -3.09
CA ILE A 163 -3.31 -3.28 -4.48
C ILE A 163 -2.99 -4.61 -5.18
N SER A 164 -3.73 -4.95 -6.22
CA SER A 164 -3.54 -6.15 -7.05
C SER A 164 -2.35 -6.05 -8.03
N VAL A 165 -1.26 -5.39 -7.62
CA VAL A 165 -0.06 -5.20 -8.44
C VAL A 165 1.13 -5.93 -7.80
N PRO A 166 1.95 -6.65 -8.58
CA PRO A 166 3.14 -7.31 -8.07
C PRO A 166 4.04 -6.33 -7.29
N TYR A 167 4.49 -6.73 -6.11
CA TYR A 167 5.30 -5.89 -5.21
C TYR A 167 6.53 -5.24 -5.87
N LYS A 168 7.13 -5.95 -6.83
CA LYS A 168 8.26 -5.42 -7.64
C LYS A 168 7.90 -4.17 -8.44
N LYS A 169 6.61 -3.94 -8.72
CA LYS A 169 6.13 -2.79 -9.49
C LYS A 169 5.69 -1.61 -8.61
N ILE A 170 5.36 -1.81 -7.32
CA ILE A 170 4.85 -0.76 -6.42
C ILE A 170 5.82 0.42 -6.36
N GLY A 171 7.12 0.19 -6.14
CA GLY A 171 8.11 1.28 -6.09
C GLY A 171 8.21 2.09 -7.39
N LYS A 172 8.04 1.44 -8.56
CA LYS A 172 8.01 2.16 -9.85
C LYS A 172 6.73 2.97 -10.03
N ILE A 173 5.59 2.44 -9.57
CA ILE A 173 4.30 3.15 -9.61
C ILE A 173 4.34 4.38 -8.71
N MET A 174 4.89 4.27 -7.50
CA MET A 174 5.07 5.41 -6.60
C MET A 174 5.94 6.51 -7.24
N LEU A 175 7.07 6.16 -7.84
CA LEU A 175 7.90 7.12 -8.57
C LEU A 175 7.16 7.76 -9.73
N LEU A 176 6.45 6.96 -10.53
CA LEU A 176 5.65 7.45 -11.65
C LEU A 176 4.56 8.41 -11.17
N SER A 177 3.86 8.11 -10.06
CA SER A 177 2.82 8.99 -9.51
C SER A 177 3.39 10.35 -9.08
N ILE A 178 4.58 10.37 -8.46
CA ILE A 178 5.26 11.62 -8.08
C ILE A 178 5.62 12.43 -9.33
N PHE A 179 6.22 11.80 -10.36
CA PHE A 179 6.57 12.51 -11.60
C PHE A 179 5.34 13.07 -12.32
N LEU A 180 4.25 12.29 -12.37
CA LEU A 180 2.99 12.76 -12.96
C LEU A 180 2.40 13.93 -12.16
N ALA A 181 2.45 13.89 -10.82
CA ALA A 181 2.00 14.99 -9.99
C ALA A 181 2.85 16.25 -10.21
N VAL A 182 4.18 16.14 -10.24
CA VAL A 182 5.08 17.26 -10.54
C VAL A 182 4.75 17.86 -11.91
N ALA A 183 4.65 17.03 -12.94
CA ALA A 183 4.32 17.48 -14.29
C ALA A 183 2.95 18.19 -14.34
N TRP A 184 1.96 17.63 -13.63
CA TRP A 184 0.62 18.21 -13.55
C TRP A 184 0.62 19.59 -12.89
N TYR A 185 1.27 19.72 -11.72
CA TYR A 185 1.37 21.02 -11.04
C TYR A 185 2.10 22.05 -11.90
N LEU A 186 3.21 21.68 -12.51
CA LEU A 186 3.96 22.59 -13.39
C LEU A 186 3.11 23.04 -14.58
N LEU A 187 2.38 22.13 -15.22
CA LEU A 187 1.50 22.47 -16.35
C LEU A 187 0.38 23.43 -15.94
N ILE A 188 -0.28 23.19 -14.81
CA ILE A 188 -1.37 24.07 -14.33
C ILE A 188 -0.83 25.45 -13.92
N ILE A 189 0.28 25.50 -13.16
CA ILE A 189 0.89 26.76 -12.73
C ILE A 189 1.33 27.57 -13.97
N PHE A 190 2.00 26.90 -14.91
CA PHE A 190 2.44 27.54 -16.15
C PHE A 190 1.26 28.05 -16.98
N ALA A 191 0.19 27.27 -17.11
CA ALA A 191 -1.01 27.66 -17.83
C ALA A 191 -1.67 28.92 -17.22
N VAL A 192 -1.77 28.97 -15.89
CA VAL A 192 -2.32 30.14 -15.18
C VAL A 192 -1.44 31.37 -15.39
N CYS A 193 -0.11 31.24 -15.21
CA CYS A 193 0.83 32.35 -15.41
C CYS A 193 0.92 32.81 -16.88
N TYR A 194 0.68 31.92 -17.84
CA TYR A 194 0.71 32.24 -19.27
C TYR A 194 -0.51 33.04 -19.72
N ILE A 195 -1.68 32.83 -19.08
CA ILE A 195 -2.93 33.52 -19.42
C ILE A 195 -3.17 34.79 -18.58
N MET A 196 -2.62 34.86 -17.36
CA MET A 196 -2.87 35.96 -16.42
C MET A 196 -1.56 36.63 -15.99
N PRO A 197 -1.44 37.99 -16.08
CA PRO A 197 -0.32 38.69 -15.49
C PRO A 197 -0.35 38.62 -13.96
N GLN A 198 0.81 38.76 -13.31
CA GLN A 198 0.96 38.67 -11.86
C GLN A 198 0.02 39.62 -11.09
N SER A 199 -0.20 40.84 -11.61
CA SER A 199 -1.12 41.81 -11.01
C SER A 199 -2.57 41.29 -10.97
N ALA A 200 -3.02 40.64 -12.05
CA ALA A 200 -4.35 40.05 -12.13
C ALA A 200 -4.49 38.83 -11.22
N ILE A 201 -3.44 38.02 -11.11
CA ILE A 201 -3.38 36.89 -10.15
C ILE A 201 -3.50 37.41 -8.72
N ALA A 202 -2.72 38.43 -8.35
CA ALA A 202 -2.75 39.02 -7.01
C ALA A 202 -4.12 39.67 -6.70
N GLN A 203 -4.74 40.33 -7.69
CA GLN A 203 -6.09 40.87 -7.53
C GLN A 203 -7.13 39.80 -7.31
N GLU A 204 -7.07 38.69 -8.08
CA GLU A 204 -8.03 37.59 -7.93
C GLU A 204 -7.84 36.85 -6.58
N MET A 205 -6.60 36.64 -6.12
CA MET A 205 -6.33 36.05 -4.80
C MET A 205 -6.96 36.83 -3.65
N ASN A 206 -7.03 38.16 -3.77
CA ASN A 206 -7.64 39.05 -2.78
C ASN A 206 -9.15 39.24 -2.99
N SER A 207 -9.71 38.69 -4.05
CA SER A 207 -11.16 38.73 -4.31
C SER A 207 -11.96 37.88 -3.30
N GLN A 208 -13.26 38.08 -3.30
CA GLN A 208 -14.17 37.39 -2.36
C GLN A 208 -14.12 35.85 -2.54
N ASN A 209 -13.92 35.36 -3.76
CA ASN A 209 -13.86 33.94 -4.10
C ASN A 209 -12.42 33.39 -4.14
N GLY A 210 -11.45 34.20 -4.59
CA GLY A 210 -10.02 33.87 -4.58
C GLY A 210 -9.61 32.63 -5.39
N LEU A 211 -10.36 32.29 -6.45
CA LEU A 211 -10.15 31.06 -7.23
C LEU A 211 -9.46 31.36 -8.57
N VAL A 212 -8.16 31.61 -8.50
CA VAL A 212 -7.31 32.04 -9.64
C VAL A 212 -7.42 31.11 -10.85
N SER A 213 -7.39 29.79 -10.67
CA SER A 213 -7.48 28.83 -11.79
C SER A 213 -8.82 28.91 -12.53
N ALA A 214 -9.92 29.16 -11.79
CA ALA A 214 -11.24 29.35 -12.40
C ALA A 214 -11.28 30.64 -13.24
N LYS A 215 -10.66 31.71 -12.72
CA LYS A 215 -10.54 32.96 -13.46
C LYS A 215 -9.67 32.82 -14.71
N ALA A 216 -8.57 32.09 -14.60
CA ALA A 216 -7.66 31.81 -15.73
C ALA A 216 -8.41 31.11 -16.89
N ILE A 217 -9.19 30.07 -16.63
CA ILE A 217 -9.91 29.37 -17.70
C ILE A 217 -11.06 30.23 -18.27
N GLU A 218 -11.72 31.07 -17.45
CA GLU A 218 -12.70 32.05 -17.96
C GLU A 218 -12.10 32.99 -18.98
N ILE A 219 -10.89 33.52 -18.69
CA ILE A 219 -10.15 34.39 -19.60
C ILE A 219 -9.72 33.61 -20.84
N ALA A 220 -9.19 32.38 -20.65
CA ALA A 220 -8.71 31.55 -21.76
C ALA A 220 -9.80 31.23 -22.78
N PHE A 221 -11.02 30.97 -22.35
CA PHE A 221 -12.15 30.67 -23.25
C PHE A 221 -13.12 31.83 -23.44
N ARG A 222 -12.88 32.96 -22.81
CA ARG A 222 -13.77 34.15 -22.82
C ARG A 222 -15.20 33.77 -22.41
N SER A 223 -15.36 32.86 -21.46
CA SER A 223 -16.65 32.30 -21.04
C SER A 223 -16.68 32.00 -19.55
N PRO A 224 -17.60 32.63 -18.78
CA PRO A 224 -17.80 32.33 -17.37
C PRO A 224 -18.23 30.86 -17.10
N LEU A 225 -18.83 30.20 -18.11
CA LEU A 225 -19.23 28.80 -18.01
C LEU A 225 -18.02 27.89 -17.80
N MET A 226 -16.87 28.23 -18.41
CA MET A 226 -15.66 27.42 -18.29
C MET A 226 -15.06 27.47 -16.88
N GLY A 227 -15.19 28.60 -16.18
CA GLY A 227 -14.88 28.68 -14.74
C GLY A 227 -15.68 27.67 -13.93
N LYS A 228 -17.00 27.57 -14.17
CA LYS A 228 -17.86 26.57 -13.50
C LYS A 228 -17.46 25.14 -13.84
N VAL A 229 -17.10 24.86 -15.09
CA VAL A 229 -16.60 23.53 -15.50
C VAL A 229 -15.32 23.15 -14.73
N LEU A 230 -14.38 24.06 -14.61
CA LEU A 230 -13.15 23.82 -13.84
C LEU A 230 -13.46 23.58 -12.35
N ILE A 231 -14.37 24.36 -11.78
CA ILE A 231 -14.79 24.20 -10.38
C ILE A 231 -15.46 22.86 -10.12
N ILE A 232 -16.28 22.36 -11.03
CA ILE A 232 -16.84 21.00 -10.93
C ILE A 232 -15.71 19.96 -10.93
N GLY A 233 -14.70 20.12 -11.80
CA GLY A 233 -13.49 19.29 -11.76
C GLY A 233 -12.77 19.38 -10.41
N GLY A 234 -12.61 20.59 -9.87
CA GLY A 234 -12.00 20.81 -8.55
C GLY A 234 -12.76 20.13 -7.41
N LEU A 235 -14.11 20.21 -7.42
CA LEU A 235 -14.96 19.51 -6.44
C LEU A 235 -14.79 17.97 -6.53
N CYS A 236 -14.69 17.43 -7.74
CA CYS A 236 -14.36 16.02 -7.94
C CYS A 236 -12.99 15.67 -7.30
N GLY A 237 -11.99 16.54 -7.46
CA GLY A 237 -10.68 16.41 -6.83
C GLY A 237 -10.76 16.41 -5.30
N ILE A 238 -11.47 17.37 -4.71
CA ILE A 238 -11.68 17.46 -3.25
C ILE A 238 -12.30 16.16 -2.71
N ILE A 239 -13.34 15.64 -3.35
CA ILE A 239 -14.03 14.43 -2.89
C ILE A 239 -13.11 13.20 -2.98
N THR A 240 -12.32 13.07 -4.06
CA THR A 240 -11.41 11.93 -4.23
C THR A 240 -10.24 11.98 -3.27
N SER A 241 -9.62 13.15 -3.06
CA SER A 241 -8.53 13.32 -2.11
C SER A 241 -9.00 13.09 -0.67
N TRP A 242 -10.13 13.67 -0.30
CA TRP A 242 -10.72 13.46 1.02
C TRP A 242 -10.95 11.98 1.35
N ASN A 243 -11.58 11.25 0.42
CA ASN A 243 -11.80 9.81 0.58
C ASN A 243 -10.46 9.05 0.76
N SER A 244 -9.43 9.38 -0.02
CA SER A 244 -8.12 8.74 0.05
C SER A 244 -7.39 9.02 1.36
N PHE A 245 -7.43 10.26 1.86
CA PHE A 245 -6.78 10.61 3.14
C PHE A 245 -7.50 10.05 4.35
N LEU A 246 -8.83 10.01 4.34
CA LEU A 246 -9.60 9.32 5.37
C LEU A 246 -9.24 7.83 5.41
N MET A 247 -9.07 7.22 4.24
CA MET A 247 -8.64 5.84 4.10
C MET A 247 -7.21 5.66 4.65
N GLY A 248 -6.23 6.43 4.20
CA GLY A 248 -4.84 6.34 4.64
C GLY A 248 -4.68 6.51 6.16
N GLY A 249 -5.29 7.56 6.72
CA GLY A 249 -5.26 7.85 8.16
C GLY A 249 -5.88 6.75 9.00
N SER A 250 -7.01 6.19 8.56
CA SER A 250 -7.67 5.09 9.29
C SER A 250 -6.86 3.79 9.25
N ARG A 251 -6.13 3.47 8.16
CA ARG A 251 -5.25 2.29 8.08
C ARG A 251 -4.01 2.47 8.94
N ALA A 252 -3.41 3.64 8.95
CA ALA A 252 -2.28 3.94 9.83
C ALA A 252 -2.67 3.82 11.31
N LEU A 253 -3.83 4.36 11.72
CA LEU A 253 -4.38 4.17 13.07
C LEU A 253 -4.66 2.69 13.37
N TYR A 254 -5.23 1.97 12.41
CA TYR A 254 -5.50 0.54 12.54
C TYR A 254 -4.22 -0.25 12.82
N SER A 255 -3.16 -0.05 12.04
CA SER A 255 -1.87 -0.73 12.24
C SER A 255 -1.25 -0.42 13.60
N MET A 256 -1.34 0.83 14.08
CA MET A 256 -0.92 1.18 15.44
C MET A 256 -1.77 0.49 16.51
N GLY A 257 -3.08 0.34 16.28
CA GLY A 257 -4.00 -0.36 17.19
C GLY A 257 -3.74 -1.87 17.25
N GLU A 258 -3.43 -2.49 16.12
CA GLU A 258 -3.01 -3.91 16.08
C GLU A 258 -1.69 -4.14 16.81
N SER A 259 -0.72 -3.23 16.66
CA SER A 259 0.55 -3.27 17.39
C SER A 259 0.41 -2.86 18.86
N LEU A 260 -0.81 -2.61 19.36
CA LEU A 260 -1.10 -2.16 20.73
C LEU A 260 -0.36 -0.87 21.14
N MET A 261 0.04 -0.05 20.16
CA MET A 261 0.65 1.25 20.41
C MET A 261 -0.38 2.32 20.79
N ILE A 262 -1.64 2.13 20.39
CA ILE A 262 -2.81 2.89 20.80
C ILE A 262 -3.90 1.91 21.27
N PRO A 263 -5.03 2.36 21.83
CA PRO A 263 -6.06 1.46 22.34
C PRO A 263 -6.50 0.41 21.31
N LYS A 264 -6.58 -0.85 21.75
CA LYS A 264 -6.90 -2.04 20.92
C LYS A 264 -8.18 -1.87 20.10
N MET A 265 -9.10 -0.99 20.51
CA MET A 265 -10.35 -0.74 19.75
C MET A 265 -10.07 -0.24 18.33
N PHE A 266 -8.99 0.51 18.11
CA PHE A 266 -8.60 1.01 16.79
C PHE A 266 -8.01 -0.08 15.88
N GLY A 267 -7.44 -1.13 16.46
CA GLY A 267 -6.94 -2.32 15.76
C GLY A 267 -8.00 -3.40 15.55
N LYS A 268 -9.30 -3.08 15.68
CA LYS A 268 -10.40 -4.01 15.42
C LYS A 268 -11.12 -3.65 14.13
N LEU A 269 -11.50 -4.67 13.38
CA LEU A 269 -12.35 -4.53 12.21
C LEU A 269 -13.82 -4.69 12.61
N GLY A 270 -14.68 -3.87 12.02
CA GLY A 270 -16.13 -3.94 12.17
C GLY A 270 -16.77 -5.04 11.30
N LYS A 271 -18.11 -5.05 11.28
CA LYS A 271 -18.91 -6.02 10.49
C LYS A 271 -18.58 -5.99 8.99
N ASN A 272 -18.26 -4.82 8.46
CA ASN A 272 -17.91 -4.62 7.04
C ASN A 272 -16.40 -4.84 6.76
N LYS A 273 -15.66 -5.42 7.71
CA LYS A 273 -14.21 -5.67 7.63
C LYS A 273 -13.38 -4.38 7.43
N THR A 274 -13.92 -3.26 7.84
CA THR A 274 -13.26 -1.94 7.86
C THR A 274 -12.87 -1.55 9.28
N PRO A 275 -11.83 -0.74 9.50
CA PRO A 275 -11.43 -0.28 10.84
C PRO A 275 -12.37 0.84 11.34
N GLU A 276 -13.60 0.49 11.70
CA GLU A 276 -14.69 1.43 11.99
C GLU A 276 -14.31 2.49 13.03
N ALA A 277 -13.68 2.09 14.14
CA ALA A 277 -13.27 3.01 15.19
C ALA A 277 -12.23 4.04 14.71
N ALA A 278 -11.27 3.61 13.88
CA ALA A 278 -10.27 4.49 13.29
C ALA A 278 -10.89 5.45 12.26
N ILE A 279 -11.82 4.95 11.42
CA ILE A 279 -12.57 5.78 10.46
C ILE A 279 -13.40 6.83 11.18
N ILE A 280 -14.10 6.46 12.25
CA ILE A 280 -14.91 7.39 13.04
C ILE A 280 -14.05 8.46 13.69
N LEU A 281 -12.86 8.11 14.23
CA LEU A 281 -11.95 9.09 14.82
C LEU A 281 -11.50 10.14 13.79
N CYS A 282 -11.08 9.70 12.60
CA CYS A 282 -10.76 10.61 11.49
C CYS A 282 -11.98 11.42 11.06
N GLY A 283 -13.16 10.80 10.99
CA GLY A 283 -14.42 11.44 10.64
C GLY A 283 -14.83 12.54 11.62
N ILE A 284 -14.60 12.37 12.92
CA ILE A 284 -14.87 13.40 13.94
C ILE A 284 -14.05 14.67 13.66
N ALA A 285 -12.78 14.54 13.29
CA ALA A 285 -11.96 15.70 12.92
C ALA A 285 -12.54 16.42 11.68
N CYS A 286 -12.99 15.66 10.68
CA CYS A 286 -13.65 16.23 9.49
C CYS A 286 -14.98 16.93 9.81
N VAL A 287 -15.77 16.39 10.74
CA VAL A 287 -17.03 17.00 11.18
C VAL A 287 -16.78 18.28 11.99
N ALA A 288 -15.69 18.33 12.77
CA ALA A 288 -15.34 19.50 13.58
C ALA A 288 -14.79 20.67 12.72
N ALA A 289 -14.07 20.39 11.65
CA ALA A 289 -13.36 21.41 10.88
C ALA A 289 -14.25 22.53 10.28
N PRO A 290 -15.44 22.28 9.70
CA PRO A 290 -16.30 23.32 9.15
C PRO A 290 -16.74 24.40 10.15
N PHE A 291 -16.76 24.09 11.46
CA PHE A 291 -17.09 25.07 12.51
C PHE A 291 -16.02 26.15 12.67
N PHE A 292 -14.80 25.91 12.21
CA PHE A 292 -13.72 26.89 12.24
C PHE A 292 -13.62 27.71 10.95
N GLY A 293 -14.26 27.25 9.88
CA GLY A 293 -14.38 27.96 8.62
C GLY A 293 -13.07 28.14 7.84
N ARG A 294 -13.15 28.93 6.76
CA ARG A 294 -12.05 29.13 5.80
C ARG A 294 -10.77 29.73 6.42
N GLY A 295 -10.89 30.49 7.51
CA GLY A 295 -9.75 31.13 8.16
C GLY A 295 -8.70 30.16 8.71
N VAL A 296 -9.09 28.92 8.99
CA VAL A 296 -8.23 27.88 9.60
C VAL A 296 -7.57 26.98 8.54
N LEU A 297 -7.94 27.09 7.26
CA LEU A 297 -7.41 26.23 6.19
C LEU A 297 -5.87 26.27 6.13
N VAL A 298 -5.26 27.44 6.24
CA VAL A 298 -3.81 27.59 6.21
C VAL A 298 -3.16 26.87 7.38
N TRP A 299 -3.73 26.96 8.58
CA TRP A 299 -3.21 26.28 9.78
C TRP A 299 -3.25 24.76 9.65
N LEU A 300 -4.29 24.23 9.00
CA LEU A 300 -4.36 22.79 8.72
C LEU A 300 -3.34 22.35 7.68
N VAL A 301 -3.12 23.16 6.62
CA VAL A 301 -2.10 22.90 5.59
C VAL A 301 -0.70 22.84 6.20
N ASP A 302 -0.35 23.82 7.03
CA ASP A 302 1.00 23.92 7.60
C ASP A 302 1.23 22.85 8.68
N ALA A 303 0.23 22.55 9.52
CA ALA A 303 0.28 21.44 10.46
C ALA A 303 0.40 20.07 9.75
N ALA A 304 -0.35 19.86 8.66
CA ALA A 304 -0.26 18.65 7.85
C ALA A 304 1.14 18.51 7.24
N SER A 305 1.65 19.57 6.62
CA SER A 305 2.98 19.61 6.01
C SER A 305 4.08 19.30 7.02
N PHE A 306 4.02 19.91 8.21
CA PHE A 306 4.97 19.64 9.28
C PHE A 306 4.96 18.18 9.71
N GLY A 307 3.76 17.60 9.90
CA GLY A 307 3.60 16.18 10.22
C GLY A 307 4.21 15.26 9.17
N CYS A 308 3.93 15.53 7.90
CA CYS A 308 4.45 14.74 6.77
C CYS A 308 5.98 14.81 6.68
N VAL A 309 6.57 16.00 6.80
CA VAL A 309 8.03 16.17 6.70
C VAL A 309 8.76 15.39 7.79
N ILE A 310 8.24 15.39 9.02
CA ILE A 310 8.78 14.57 10.11
C ILE A 310 8.67 13.09 9.79
N ALA A 311 7.51 12.62 9.32
CA ALA A 311 7.34 11.22 8.94
C ALA A 311 8.30 10.81 7.82
N TYR A 312 8.45 11.63 6.78
CA TYR A 312 9.39 11.38 5.67
C TYR A 312 10.84 11.39 6.13
N MET A 313 11.20 12.21 7.12
CA MET A 313 12.51 12.16 7.76
C MET A 313 12.75 10.81 8.44
N PHE A 314 11.78 10.32 9.22
CA PHE A 314 11.86 9.00 9.86
C PHE A 314 11.94 7.85 8.86
N VAL A 315 11.18 7.90 7.77
CA VAL A 315 11.26 6.91 6.67
C VAL A 315 12.63 6.94 6.01
N SER A 316 13.18 8.13 5.75
CA SER A 316 14.52 8.30 5.17
C SER A 316 15.62 7.75 6.08
N ILE A 317 15.52 8.02 7.40
CA ILE A 317 16.41 7.44 8.41
C ILE A 317 16.26 5.91 8.44
N SER A 318 15.03 5.39 8.39
CA SER A 318 14.74 3.95 8.36
C SER A 318 15.39 3.28 7.15
N PHE A 319 15.32 3.91 5.98
CA PHE A 319 15.98 3.44 4.76
C PHE A 319 17.52 3.31 4.95
N CYS A 320 18.16 4.30 5.57
CA CYS A 320 19.59 4.28 5.85
C CYS A 320 19.95 3.18 6.86
N ILE A 321 19.18 3.06 7.95
CA ILE A 321 19.41 2.07 9.01
C ILE A 321 19.27 0.65 8.46
N LEU A 322 18.19 0.36 7.73
CA LEU A 322 17.94 -0.98 7.20
C LEU A 322 18.98 -1.42 6.17
N ARG A 323 19.52 -0.48 5.38
CA ARG A 323 20.63 -0.79 4.47
C ARG A 323 21.90 -1.20 5.19
N LYS A 324 22.16 -0.60 6.35
CA LYS A 324 23.36 -0.88 7.15
C LYS A 324 23.19 -2.12 8.03
N LYS A 325 22.02 -2.25 8.70
CA LYS A 325 21.79 -3.34 9.68
C LYS A 325 21.34 -4.66 9.05
N LYS A 326 20.62 -4.60 7.90
CA LYS A 326 20.09 -5.78 7.21
C LYS A 326 20.47 -5.74 5.72
N PRO A 327 21.77 -5.89 5.36
CA PRO A 327 22.24 -5.85 3.98
C PRO A 327 21.66 -6.99 3.14
N GLU A 328 21.44 -8.15 3.74
CA GLU A 328 20.92 -9.39 3.14
C GLU A 328 19.42 -9.32 2.79
N MET A 329 18.69 -8.33 3.36
CA MET A 329 17.27 -8.22 3.09
C MET A 329 16.98 -8.11 1.60
N GLU A 330 16.11 -8.97 1.08
CA GLU A 330 15.66 -8.92 -0.31
C GLU A 330 14.99 -7.57 -0.63
N ARG A 331 15.43 -6.95 -1.72
CA ARG A 331 14.93 -5.65 -2.19
C ARG A 331 14.48 -5.77 -3.64
N PRO A 332 13.19 -6.01 -3.89
CA PRO A 332 12.67 -6.11 -5.26
C PRO A 332 12.95 -4.88 -6.12
N TYR A 333 13.02 -3.70 -5.48
CA TYR A 333 13.48 -2.45 -6.09
C TYR A 333 14.70 -1.93 -5.35
N LYS A 334 15.87 -1.93 -6.01
CA LYS A 334 17.14 -1.50 -5.43
C LYS A 334 17.55 -0.13 -5.99
N VAL A 335 17.54 0.89 -5.15
CA VAL A 335 17.99 2.25 -5.52
C VAL A 335 19.49 2.24 -5.77
N LYS A 336 19.92 2.70 -6.95
CA LYS A 336 21.33 2.94 -7.27
C LYS A 336 21.87 4.05 -6.35
N ALA A 337 23.13 3.95 -5.92
CA ALA A 337 23.77 4.89 -5.00
C ALA A 337 22.94 5.18 -3.72
N GLY A 338 22.26 4.15 -3.17
CA GLY A 338 21.27 4.33 -2.11
C GLY A 338 21.81 4.93 -0.81
N GLY A 339 23.11 4.82 -0.52
CA GLY A 339 23.72 5.52 0.62
C GLY A 339 23.68 7.04 0.45
N PHE A 340 24.06 7.53 -0.74
CA PHE A 340 23.99 8.95 -1.08
C PHE A 340 22.55 9.46 -1.11
N VAL A 341 21.66 8.74 -1.81
CA VAL A 341 20.23 9.11 -1.92
C VAL A 341 19.57 9.17 -0.53
N GLY A 342 19.85 8.18 0.33
CA GLY A 342 19.30 8.18 1.69
C GLY A 342 19.83 9.33 2.56
N ALA A 343 21.14 9.62 2.49
CA ALA A 343 21.73 10.74 3.22
C ALA A 343 21.14 12.08 2.75
N MET A 344 21.02 12.29 1.44
CA MET A 344 20.39 13.49 0.89
C MET A 344 18.93 13.63 1.31
N ALA A 345 18.16 12.52 1.31
CA ALA A 345 16.76 12.55 1.76
C ALA A 345 16.64 12.95 3.23
N VAL A 346 17.51 12.43 4.11
CA VAL A 346 17.54 12.81 5.52
C VAL A 346 17.90 14.28 5.70
N ILE A 347 18.93 14.77 4.98
CA ILE A 347 19.37 16.18 5.05
C ILE A 347 18.25 17.11 4.58
N MET A 348 17.61 16.79 3.43
CA MET A 348 16.53 17.62 2.89
C MET A 348 15.31 17.63 3.83
N ALA A 349 14.86 16.47 4.32
CA ALA A 349 13.74 16.41 5.25
C ALA A 349 14.05 17.11 6.57
N GLY A 350 15.28 16.97 7.09
CA GLY A 350 15.75 17.69 8.28
C GLY A 350 15.78 19.21 8.06
N PHE A 351 16.31 19.66 6.93
CA PHE A 351 16.31 21.07 6.56
C PHE A 351 14.87 21.63 6.46
N MET A 352 13.96 20.91 5.78
CA MET A 352 12.57 21.30 5.72
C MET A 352 11.91 21.38 7.10
N THR A 353 12.20 20.42 7.99
CA THR A 353 11.71 20.47 9.38
C THR A 353 12.18 21.73 10.11
N LEU A 354 13.44 22.13 9.91
CA LEU A 354 13.98 23.35 10.52
C LEU A 354 13.30 24.61 10.00
N LEU A 355 12.91 24.66 8.72
CA LEU A 355 12.19 25.81 8.16
C LEU A 355 10.80 26.03 8.79
N TYR A 356 10.16 24.98 9.32
CA TYR A 356 8.90 25.13 10.08
C TYR A 356 9.11 25.56 11.52
N ILE A 357 10.28 25.27 12.09
CA ILE A 357 10.57 25.52 13.53
C ILE A 357 11.24 26.89 13.74
N ILE A 358 12.19 27.24 12.87
CA ILE A 358 13.05 28.42 13.07
C ILE A 358 12.47 29.63 12.34
N PRO A 359 12.05 30.69 13.06
CA PRO A 359 11.62 31.94 12.42
C PRO A 359 12.78 32.62 11.69
N ALA A 360 12.68 32.72 10.39
CA ALA A 360 13.62 33.45 9.54
C ALA A 360 12.86 34.09 8.37
N SER A 361 13.47 35.10 7.72
CA SER A 361 12.83 35.79 6.58
C SER A 361 12.51 34.87 5.40
N PHE A 362 13.25 33.77 5.29
CA PHE A 362 13.10 32.75 4.25
C PHE A 362 12.37 31.48 4.72
N SER A 363 11.97 31.41 5.99
CA SER A 363 11.26 30.25 6.54
C SER A 363 9.74 30.45 6.49
N ALA A 364 9.02 29.34 6.59
CA ALA A 364 7.58 29.29 6.86
C ALA A 364 7.35 28.75 8.28
N ALA A 365 8.00 29.38 9.26
CA ALA A 365 7.87 28.97 10.65
C ALA A 365 6.41 29.01 11.07
N LEU A 366 5.99 27.94 11.76
CA LEU A 366 4.63 27.78 12.24
C LEU A 366 4.24 28.95 13.15
N VAL A 367 3.08 29.52 12.91
CA VAL A 367 2.49 30.53 13.77
C VAL A 367 1.91 29.89 15.05
N TRP A 368 1.62 30.71 16.06
CA TRP A 368 1.19 30.17 17.36
C TRP A 368 -0.08 29.30 17.28
N GLN A 369 -0.99 29.63 16.37
CA GLN A 369 -2.23 28.86 16.15
C GLN A 369 -1.94 27.45 15.59
N GLU A 370 -0.98 27.34 14.69
CA GLU A 370 -0.53 26.08 14.11
C GLU A 370 0.19 25.23 15.16
N TRP A 371 0.99 25.87 16.02
CA TRP A 371 1.60 25.20 17.17
C TRP A 371 0.56 24.69 18.16
N VAL A 372 -0.59 25.35 18.32
CA VAL A 372 -1.70 24.83 19.13
C VAL A 372 -2.25 23.54 18.52
N VAL A 373 -2.48 23.49 17.22
CA VAL A 373 -2.95 22.27 16.52
C VAL A 373 -1.95 21.14 16.70
N VAL A 374 -0.68 21.41 16.40
CA VAL A 374 0.41 20.43 16.55
C VAL A 374 0.57 20.01 18.01
N GLY A 375 0.50 20.96 18.96
CA GLY A 375 0.62 20.71 20.39
C GLY A 375 -0.48 19.80 20.94
N ILE A 376 -1.72 20.02 20.55
CA ILE A 376 -2.85 19.14 20.91
C ILE A 376 -2.60 17.74 20.37
N TRP A 377 -2.17 17.62 19.10
CA TRP A 377 -1.89 16.34 18.48
C TRP A 377 -0.75 15.59 19.18
N LEU A 378 0.33 16.29 19.51
CA LEU A 378 1.45 15.71 20.25
C LEU A 378 1.05 15.30 21.67
N ALA A 379 0.25 16.11 22.37
CA ALA A 379 -0.25 15.76 23.70
C ALA A 379 -1.12 14.48 23.67
N LEU A 380 -1.99 14.35 22.67
CA LEU A 380 -2.74 13.11 22.46
C LEU A 380 -1.82 11.91 22.15
N GLY A 381 -0.78 12.11 21.36
CA GLY A 381 0.22 11.07 21.07
C GLY A 381 0.96 10.62 22.33
N VAL A 382 1.45 11.57 23.14
CA VAL A 382 2.09 11.28 24.41
C VAL A 382 1.14 10.54 25.36
N PHE A 383 -0.10 10.99 25.45
CA PHE A 383 -1.13 10.32 26.25
C PHE A 383 -1.33 8.87 25.80
N PHE A 384 -1.56 8.62 24.50
CA PHE A 384 -1.77 7.26 23.98
C PHE A 384 -0.54 6.38 24.15
N TYR A 385 0.67 6.93 23.95
CA TYR A 385 1.91 6.20 24.14
C TYR A 385 2.05 5.67 25.57
N PHE A 386 1.94 6.55 26.58
CA PHE A 386 2.08 6.15 27.97
C PHE A 386 0.89 5.30 28.47
N TYR A 387 -0.32 5.62 28.04
CA TYR A 387 -1.50 4.82 28.36
C TYR A 387 -1.35 3.39 27.84
N SER A 388 -0.99 3.21 26.57
CA SER A 388 -0.85 1.90 25.96
C SER A 388 0.34 1.13 26.53
N LYS A 389 1.47 1.79 26.73
CA LYS A 389 2.66 1.19 27.35
C LYS A 389 2.37 0.69 28.78
N ARG A 390 1.60 1.46 29.56
CA ARG A 390 1.19 1.02 30.91
C ARG A 390 0.15 -0.11 30.87
N LYS A 391 -0.78 -0.06 29.94
CA LYS A 391 -1.89 -1.01 29.86
C LYS A 391 -1.49 -2.34 29.27
N TYR A 392 -0.62 -2.37 28.26
CA TYR A 392 -0.25 -3.58 27.52
C TYR A 392 1.13 -4.11 27.89
N GLY A 393 1.94 -3.37 28.67
CA GLY A 393 3.23 -3.84 29.17
C GLY A 393 4.17 -4.31 28.06
N GLU A 394 4.57 -5.58 28.11
CA GLU A 394 5.47 -6.18 27.13
C GLU A 394 4.84 -6.36 25.73
N GLU A 395 3.51 -6.45 25.67
CA GLU A 395 2.80 -6.51 24.37
C GLU A 395 2.74 -5.17 23.65
N PHE A 396 3.14 -4.05 24.29
CA PHE A 396 3.18 -2.74 23.65
C PHE A 396 4.16 -2.74 22.47
N GLY A 397 3.66 -2.40 21.30
CA GLY A 397 4.46 -2.41 20.09
C GLY A 397 4.81 -3.82 19.63
N ARG A 398 3.95 -4.79 19.88
CA ARG A 398 4.13 -6.15 19.35
C ARG A 398 4.31 -6.11 17.84
N ASP A 399 5.24 -6.93 17.36
CA ASP A 399 5.46 -7.07 15.94
C ASP A 399 4.31 -7.86 15.31
N ILE A 400 3.46 -7.16 14.55
CA ILE A 400 2.37 -7.77 13.79
C ILE A 400 2.83 -8.20 12.38
N PHE A 401 4.07 -7.89 12.01
CA PHE A 401 4.59 -8.02 10.65
C PHE A 401 5.66 -9.10 10.52
N ILE A 402 6.17 -9.61 11.64
CA ILE A 402 7.14 -10.70 11.66
C ILE A 402 6.49 -11.87 12.40
N ILE A 403 6.47 -13.00 11.74
CA ILE A 403 6.38 -14.29 12.41
C ILE A 403 7.67 -14.39 13.22
N ASP A 404 7.51 -14.63 14.52
CA ASP A 404 8.60 -14.60 15.49
C ASP A 404 9.69 -15.62 15.09
N GLU A 405 10.76 -15.13 14.46
CA GLU A 405 11.93 -15.97 14.12
C GLU A 405 12.57 -16.61 15.38
N THR A 406 12.23 -16.11 16.58
CA THR A 406 12.74 -16.65 17.85
C THR A 406 11.91 -17.79 18.41
N LYS A 407 10.71 -18.01 17.90
CA LYS A 407 9.99 -19.27 18.07
C LYS A 407 10.42 -20.23 16.97
N ALA A 408 11.72 -20.47 16.90
CA ALA A 408 12.22 -21.62 16.21
C ALA A 408 11.45 -22.85 16.75
N VAL A 409 10.81 -23.57 15.85
CA VAL A 409 10.33 -24.91 16.15
C VAL A 409 11.52 -25.66 16.78
N PRO A 410 11.33 -26.39 17.88
CA PRO A 410 12.42 -27.12 18.49
C PRO A 410 13.15 -27.91 17.41
N GLU A 411 14.48 -27.82 17.41
CA GLU A 411 15.36 -28.69 16.62
C GLU A 411 15.20 -30.15 17.11
N GLU A 412 14.08 -30.76 16.87
CA GLU A 412 13.99 -32.20 16.80
C GLU A 412 14.24 -32.56 15.33
N THR A 413 15.49 -32.75 15.00
CA THR A 413 15.92 -33.58 13.89
C THR A 413 15.32 -34.97 14.13
N VAL A 414 14.15 -35.20 13.54
CA VAL A 414 13.62 -36.55 13.44
C VAL A 414 14.51 -37.27 12.44
N ALA A 415 15.45 -38.06 12.96
CA ALA A 415 16.17 -39.03 12.13
C ALA A 415 15.09 -39.88 11.45
N LEU A 416 15.06 -39.88 10.13
CA LEU A 416 14.22 -40.75 9.33
C LEU A 416 14.95 -42.10 9.25
N PRO A 417 14.56 -43.12 10.06
CA PRO A 417 15.30 -44.37 10.18
C PRO A 417 15.25 -45.21 8.91
N ASP A 418 14.37 -44.91 7.98
CA ASP A 418 14.10 -45.68 6.75
C ASP A 418 14.47 -44.93 5.45
N ALA A 419 15.21 -43.82 5.51
CA ALA A 419 15.62 -43.12 4.30
C ALA A 419 16.57 -43.99 3.47
N LYS A 420 16.30 -44.16 2.17
CA LYS A 420 17.12 -44.93 1.23
C LYS A 420 18.56 -44.39 1.13
N TYR A 421 18.71 -43.07 1.34
CA TYR A 421 20.00 -42.37 1.29
C TYR A 421 20.15 -41.42 2.50
N PRO A 422 20.41 -41.95 3.71
CA PRO A 422 20.39 -41.17 4.95
C PRO A 422 21.47 -40.08 5.03
N ASP A 423 22.61 -40.27 4.37
CA ASP A 423 23.74 -39.35 4.36
C ASP A 423 23.69 -38.33 3.21
N ARG A 424 22.59 -38.30 2.48
CA ARG A 424 22.42 -37.40 1.33
C ARG A 424 21.25 -36.46 1.58
N HIS A 425 21.49 -35.16 1.36
CA HIS A 425 20.45 -34.15 1.43
C HIS A 425 20.00 -33.74 0.02
N PHE A 426 18.73 -33.83 -0.25
CA PHE A 426 18.09 -33.33 -1.47
C PHE A 426 16.61 -33.03 -1.27
N VAL A 427 16.09 -32.04 -1.96
CA VAL A 427 14.70 -31.62 -1.91
C VAL A 427 14.07 -31.74 -3.30
N ILE A 428 12.85 -32.27 -3.35
CA ILE A 428 12.09 -32.38 -4.60
C ILE A 428 10.87 -31.46 -4.49
N THR A 429 10.79 -30.45 -5.36
CA THR A 429 9.59 -29.63 -5.44
C THR A 429 8.72 -30.12 -6.60
N VAL A 430 7.43 -30.34 -6.34
CA VAL A 430 6.49 -30.82 -7.34
C VAL A 430 5.39 -29.79 -7.56
N GLY A 431 5.52 -29.02 -8.65
CA GLY A 431 4.41 -28.21 -9.18
C GLY A 431 3.50 -29.07 -10.04
N CYS A 432 2.19 -28.85 -10.01
CA CYS A 432 1.27 -29.64 -10.82
C CYS A 432 0.02 -28.89 -11.25
N GLU A 433 -0.61 -29.29 -12.36
CA GLU A 433 -1.94 -28.86 -12.75
C GLU A 433 -3.02 -29.63 -11.98
N TYR A 434 -4.20 -29.02 -11.81
CA TYR A 434 -5.27 -29.61 -11.02
C TYR A 434 -5.91 -30.79 -11.77
N GLY A 435 -5.83 -31.97 -11.15
CA GLY A 435 -6.31 -33.21 -11.77
C GLY A 435 -5.23 -34.03 -12.46
N SER A 436 -3.99 -33.52 -12.57
CA SER A 436 -2.87 -34.25 -13.22
C SER A 436 -2.29 -35.42 -12.40
N GLY A 437 -2.74 -35.64 -11.14
CA GLY A 437 -2.20 -36.69 -10.26
C GLY A 437 -0.90 -36.31 -9.56
N GLY A 438 -0.51 -35.04 -9.61
CA GLY A 438 0.75 -34.56 -9.04
C GLY A 438 0.99 -34.92 -7.56
N PRO A 439 0.02 -34.69 -6.65
CA PRO A 439 0.17 -35.04 -5.23
C PRO A 439 0.37 -36.55 -5.00
N GLU A 440 -0.33 -37.38 -5.74
CA GLU A 440 -0.24 -38.84 -5.65
C GLU A 440 1.11 -39.34 -6.15
N ILE A 441 1.60 -38.83 -7.27
CA ILE A 441 2.93 -39.11 -7.83
C ILE A 441 4.02 -38.66 -6.86
N ALA A 442 3.91 -37.47 -6.30
CA ALA A 442 4.86 -36.92 -5.34
C ALA A 442 4.94 -37.77 -4.07
N ARG A 443 3.81 -38.35 -3.61
CA ARG A 443 3.79 -39.27 -2.48
C ARG A 443 4.53 -40.56 -2.79
N MET A 444 4.33 -41.17 -3.98
CA MET A 444 5.04 -42.38 -4.39
C MET A 444 6.55 -42.15 -4.40
N VAL A 445 7.00 -41.00 -4.91
CA VAL A 445 8.40 -40.61 -4.92
C VAL A 445 8.96 -40.46 -3.49
N ALA A 446 8.20 -39.85 -2.58
CA ALA A 446 8.62 -39.71 -1.18
C ALA A 446 8.73 -41.06 -0.48
N GLU A 447 7.75 -41.96 -0.70
CA GLU A 447 7.75 -43.33 -0.18
C GLU A 447 8.94 -44.14 -0.70
N TYR A 448 9.29 -44.02 -1.98
CA TYR A 448 10.44 -44.72 -2.56
C TYR A 448 11.78 -44.31 -1.92
N PHE A 449 11.96 -43.01 -1.64
CA PHE A 449 13.18 -42.52 -1.00
C PHE A 449 13.16 -42.62 0.52
N GLY A 450 12.01 -42.93 1.13
CA GLY A 450 11.83 -42.93 2.60
C GLY A 450 12.02 -41.55 3.20
N ILE A 451 11.59 -40.49 2.49
CA ILE A 451 11.71 -39.09 2.91
C ILE A 451 10.34 -38.46 3.17
N GLU A 452 10.33 -37.34 3.88
CA GLU A 452 9.10 -36.66 4.26
C GLU A 452 8.35 -36.10 3.06
N TYR A 453 7.01 -36.11 3.14
CA TYR A 453 6.09 -35.58 2.14
C TYR A 453 5.26 -34.46 2.72
N TYR A 454 5.28 -33.30 2.08
CA TYR A 454 4.56 -32.10 2.52
C TYR A 454 3.61 -31.59 1.44
N ASP A 455 2.29 -31.62 1.72
CA ASP A 455 1.25 -31.00 0.89
C ASP A 455 0.31 -30.18 1.77
N ARG A 456 -0.56 -30.85 2.54
CA ARG A 456 -1.55 -30.19 3.40
C ARG A 456 -0.98 -29.74 4.74
N ASP A 457 0.02 -30.41 5.23
CA ASP A 457 0.67 -30.13 6.52
C ASP A 457 1.27 -28.73 6.58
N LEU A 458 1.60 -28.17 5.41
CA LEU A 458 2.05 -26.78 5.28
C LEU A 458 0.98 -25.81 5.80
N VAL A 459 -0.30 -26.06 5.54
CA VAL A 459 -1.40 -25.22 6.03
C VAL A 459 -1.51 -25.29 7.54
N ASP A 460 -1.40 -26.49 8.11
CA ASP A 460 -1.51 -26.69 9.56
C ASP A 460 -0.34 -26.02 10.30
N LYS A 461 0.88 -26.09 9.78
CA LYS A 461 2.03 -25.39 10.36
C LYS A 461 1.87 -23.87 10.29
N VAL A 462 1.41 -23.36 9.15
CA VAL A 462 1.08 -21.93 9.00
C VAL A 462 0.01 -21.46 10.00
N VAL A 463 -1.03 -22.28 10.24
CA VAL A 463 -2.07 -22.01 11.24
C VAL A 463 -1.48 -21.89 12.64
N GLN A 464 -0.59 -22.80 13.02
CA GLN A 464 0.07 -22.79 14.33
C GLN A 464 0.94 -21.54 14.52
N GLU A 465 1.69 -21.15 13.50
CA GLU A 465 2.58 -19.99 13.55
C GLU A 465 1.83 -18.66 13.59
N ILE A 466 0.75 -18.53 12.82
CA ILE A 466 -0.04 -17.29 12.76
C ILE A 466 -1.02 -17.18 13.94
N GLY A 467 -1.40 -18.30 14.55
CA GLY A 467 -2.39 -18.34 15.66
C GLY A 467 -3.80 -17.90 15.22
N VAL A 468 -4.18 -18.20 13.98
CA VAL A 468 -5.47 -17.84 13.38
C VAL A 468 -6.26 -19.12 13.07
N ASP A 469 -7.58 -19.01 12.99
CA ASP A 469 -8.45 -20.13 12.65
C ASP A 469 -8.11 -20.74 11.28
N LYS A 470 -8.05 -22.07 11.20
CA LYS A 470 -7.67 -22.83 10.01
C LYS A 470 -8.51 -22.46 8.77
N GLY A 471 -9.82 -22.32 8.94
CA GLY A 471 -10.71 -21.95 7.84
C GLY A 471 -10.43 -20.58 7.28
N LEU A 472 -10.00 -19.61 8.11
CA LEU A 472 -9.58 -18.28 7.67
C LEU A 472 -8.25 -18.32 6.91
N VAL A 473 -7.31 -19.18 7.31
CA VAL A 473 -6.04 -19.36 6.61
C VAL A 473 -6.26 -20.00 5.25
N GLU A 474 -7.07 -21.06 5.17
CA GLU A 474 -7.43 -21.71 3.91
C GLU A 474 -8.16 -20.76 2.95
N GLU A 475 -9.10 -19.95 3.47
CA GLU A 475 -9.79 -18.94 2.67
C GLU A 475 -8.83 -17.86 2.16
N ALA A 476 -7.91 -17.39 3.00
CA ALA A 476 -6.91 -16.41 2.60
C ALA A 476 -5.96 -16.99 1.54
N ASP A 477 -5.52 -18.23 1.69
CA ASP A 477 -4.63 -18.91 0.77
C ASP A 477 -5.27 -19.13 -0.62
N THR A 478 -6.51 -19.55 -0.67
CA THR A 478 -7.25 -19.74 -1.94
C THR A 478 -7.54 -18.44 -2.67
N ARG A 479 -7.59 -17.31 -1.97
CA ARG A 479 -7.86 -15.98 -2.53
C ARG A 479 -6.63 -15.21 -2.95
N ILE A 480 -5.42 -15.70 -2.64
CA ILE A 480 -4.16 -15.09 -3.09
C ILE A 480 -4.13 -15.08 -4.62
N GLY A 481 -3.93 -13.89 -5.21
CA GLY A 481 -3.83 -13.70 -6.66
C GLY A 481 -5.16 -13.57 -7.42
N VAL A 482 -6.30 -13.75 -6.78
CA VAL A 482 -7.60 -13.47 -7.41
C VAL A 482 -7.78 -11.95 -7.50
N ARG A 483 -7.88 -11.43 -8.74
CA ARG A 483 -8.11 -10.01 -9.01
C ARG A 483 -9.49 -9.60 -8.48
N TYR A 484 -9.56 -9.14 -7.26
CA TYR A 484 -10.65 -8.29 -6.81
C TYR A 484 -10.27 -6.86 -7.19
N ALA A 485 -10.75 -6.40 -8.35
CA ALA A 485 -10.72 -5.00 -8.68
C ALA A 485 -11.38 -4.24 -7.52
N PHE A 486 -10.58 -3.50 -6.73
CA PHE A 486 -11.04 -2.53 -5.74
C PHE A 486 -12.21 -2.97 -4.84
N ASP A 487 -12.14 -4.13 -4.22
CA ASP A 487 -13.08 -4.51 -3.18
C ASP A 487 -12.56 -4.06 -1.82
N THR A 488 -12.77 -2.79 -1.50
CA THR A 488 -12.41 -2.20 -0.20
C THR A 488 -13.12 -2.85 0.98
N SER A 489 -14.20 -3.62 0.76
CA SER A 489 -14.92 -4.34 1.79
C SER A 489 -14.22 -5.62 2.27
N TYR A 490 -13.30 -6.16 1.48
CA TYR A 490 -12.50 -7.34 1.82
C TYR A 490 -11.07 -6.98 2.27
N GLY A 491 -10.65 -5.70 2.12
CA GLY A 491 -9.27 -5.32 1.99
C GLY A 491 -8.37 -5.64 3.18
N VAL A 492 -8.64 -5.08 4.35
CA VAL A 492 -7.59 -4.99 5.38
C VAL A 492 -7.30 -6.31 6.08
N ARG A 493 -8.30 -7.13 6.40
CA ARG A 493 -8.06 -8.36 7.16
C ARG A 493 -7.55 -9.50 6.29
N TYR A 494 -8.09 -9.66 5.08
CA TYR A 494 -7.69 -10.76 4.20
C TYR A 494 -6.37 -10.51 3.51
N ALA A 495 -6.06 -9.26 3.14
CA ALA A 495 -4.78 -8.92 2.55
C ALA A 495 -3.64 -9.06 3.57
N ASN A 496 -3.82 -8.56 4.80
CA ASN A 496 -2.88 -8.81 5.91
C ASN A 496 -2.72 -10.30 6.18
N LEU A 497 -3.83 -11.02 6.24
CA LEU A 497 -3.80 -12.46 6.48
C LEU A 497 -3.16 -13.20 5.31
N SER A 498 -3.45 -12.82 4.05
CA SER A 498 -2.84 -13.45 2.86
C SER A 498 -1.33 -13.26 2.82
N ASN A 499 -0.82 -12.07 3.14
CA ASN A 499 0.63 -11.85 3.19
C ASN A 499 1.29 -12.57 4.37
N ARG A 500 0.65 -12.58 5.53
CA ARG A 500 1.12 -13.38 6.67
C ARG A 500 1.13 -14.87 6.34
N VAL A 501 0.13 -15.35 5.61
CA VAL A 501 0.08 -16.73 5.11
C VAL A 501 1.22 -17.00 4.13
N ILE A 502 1.52 -16.09 3.19
CA ILE A 502 2.63 -16.23 2.27
C ILE A 502 3.97 -16.25 3.02
N ASP A 503 4.20 -15.31 3.93
CA ASP A 503 5.44 -15.22 4.69
C ASP A 503 5.65 -16.47 5.57
N ALA A 504 4.58 -16.95 6.23
CA ALA A 504 4.61 -18.18 7.00
C ALA A 504 4.86 -19.43 6.14
N GLN A 505 4.27 -19.47 4.94
CA GLN A 505 4.56 -20.55 3.98
C GLN A 505 6.01 -20.55 3.52
N PHE A 506 6.61 -19.37 3.30
CA PHE A 506 8.01 -19.25 2.93
C PHE A 506 8.91 -19.79 4.04
N GLN A 507 8.64 -19.43 5.29
CA GLN A 507 9.41 -19.93 6.43
C GLN A 507 9.24 -21.43 6.62
N ALA A 508 7.99 -21.95 6.54
CA ALA A 508 7.73 -23.38 6.65
C ALA A 508 8.42 -24.18 5.54
N ILE A 509 8.45 -23.69 4.30
CA ILE A 509 9.14 -24.35 3.19
C ILE A 509 10.65 -24.38 3.42
N HIS A 510 11.26 -23.31 3.90
CA HIS A 510 12.68 -23.30 4.27
C HIS A 510 12.98 -24.22 5.45
N GLU A 511 12.06 -24.33 6.40
CA GLU A 511 12.20 -25.24 7.53
C GLU A 511 12.14 -26.72 7.08
N PHE A 512 11.15 -27.07 6.26
CA PHE A 512 11.04 -28.41 5.70
C PHE A 512 12.23 -28.79 4.83
N ALA A 513 12.76 -27.84 4.06
CA ALA A 513 13.91 -28.03 3.19
C ALA A 513 15.24 -28.20 3.94
N LYS A 514 15.28 -28.14 5.26
CA LYS A 514 16.47 -28.49 6.04
C LYS A 514 16.75 -30.00 6.02
N ASN A 515 15.71 -30.81 5.81
CA ASN A 515 15.79 -32.25 5.66
C ASN A 515 15.44 -32.65 4.23
N SER A 516 15.87 -33.85 3.83
CA SER A 516 15.42 -34.41 2.55
C SER A 516 13.91 -34.61 2.55
N CYS A 517 13.22 -34.00 1.57
CA CYS A 517 11.77 -34.04 1.52
C CYS A 517 11.19 -33.81 0.12
N VAL A 518 9.92 -34.14 -0.04
CA VAL A 518 9.12 -33.79 -1.22
C VAL A 518 8.08 -32.73 -0.84
N ILE A 519 8.07 -31.60 -1.52
CA ILE A 519 7.15 -30.49 -1.26
C ILE A 519 6.26 -30.25 -2.47
N VAL A 520 4.94 -30.32 -2.28
CA VAL A 520 3.96 -30.14 -3.37
C VAL A 520 3.41 -28.71 -3.41
N GLY A 521 3.58 -28.07 -4.57
CA GLY A 521 2.99 -26.76 -4.89
C GLY A 521 3.54 -25.58 -4.11
N ARG A 522 2.70 -24.60 -3.80
CA ARG A 522 2.97 -23.40 -2.97
C ARG A 522 4.14 -22.52 -3.45
N SER A 523 4.49 -22.63 -4.73
CA SER A 523 5.65 -21.93 -5.33
C SER A 523 6.98 -22.30 -4.67
N SER A 524 7.09 -23.52 -4.12
CA SER A 524 8.30 -24.04 -3.47
C SER A 524 9.52 -24.00 -4.39
N ASP A 525 9.35 -24.21 -5.69
CA ASP A 525 10.35 -24.04 -6.73
C ASP A 525 10.96 -22.62 -6.78
N TYR A 526 10.13 -21.61 -6.55
CA TYR A 526 10.58 -20.21 -6.52
C TYR A 526 11.25 -19.87 -5.19
N ILE A 527 10.75 -20.41 -4.09
CA ILE A 527 11.25 -20.15 -2.74
C ILE A 527 12.65 -20.75 -2.59
N LEU A 528 12.85 -21.97 -3.11
CA LEU A 528 14.12 -22.72 -3.03
C LEU A 528 15.02 -22.57 -4.27
N LYS A 529 14.76 -21.59 -5.13
CA LYS A 529 15.46 -21.40 -6.43
C LYS A 529 16.98 -21.19 -6.33
N ASP A 530 17.47 -20.72 -5.19
CA ASP A 530 18.88 -20.44 -4.94
C ASP A 530 19.63 -21.61 -4.26
N SER A 531 18.91 -22.71 -3.98
CA SER A 531 19.47 -23.94 -3.40
C SER A 531 19.93 -24.90 -4.50
N SER A 532 21.14 -25.45 -4.37
CA SER A 532 21.75 -26.34 -5.37
C SER A 532 21.27 -27.80 -5.26
N ASP A 533 20.70 -28.16 -4.12
CA ASP A 533 20.24 -29.49 -3.74
C ASP A 533 18.73 -29.71 -3.93
N VAL A 534 18.13 -28.89 -4.80
CA VAL A 534 16.69 -28.94 -5.11
C VAL A 534 16.46 -29.42 -6.54
N MET A 535 15.52 -30.33 -6.74
CA MET A 535 14.99 -30.73 -8.04
C MET A 535 13.57 -30.21 -8.25
N ASN A 536 13.35 -29.41 -9.29
CA ASN A 536 12.06 -28.78 -9.58
C ASN A 536 11.33 -29.54 -10.68
N VAL A 537 10.28 -30.27 -10.31
CA VAL A 537 9.43 -31.04 -11.21
C VAL A 537 8.10 -30.32 -11.44
N PHE A 538 7.57 -30.41 -12.66
CA PHE A 538 6.20 -29.96 -12.96
C PHE A 538 5.42 -31.05 -13.66
N ILE A 539 4.24 -31.38 -13.14
CA ILE A 539 3.36 -32.45 -13.66
C ILE A 539 2.12 -31.82 -14.26
N TYR A 540 1.80 -32.18 -15.48
CA TYR A 540 0.60 -31.74 -16.22
C TYR A 540 -0.06 -32.92 -16.93
N ALA A 541 -1.30 -32.71 -17.38
CA ALA A 541 -2.02 -33.68 -18.22
C ALA A 541 -2.90 -32.95 -19.26
N PRO A 542 -3.41 -33.62 -20.29
CA PRO A 542 -4.45 -33.07 -21.13
C PRO A 542 -5.69 -32.67 -20.33
N LYS A 543 -6.31 -31.51 -20.66
CA LYS A 543 -7.49 -30.97 -19.94
C LYS A 543 -8.60 -32.01 -19.73
N GLU A 544 -8.85 -32.84 -20.74
CA GLU A 544 -9.88 -33.89 -20.70
C GLU A 544 -9.58 -34.93 -19.62
N ASP A 545 -8.33 -35.33 -19.47
CA ASP A 545 -7.87 -36.33 -18.49
C ASP A 545 -7.89 -35.75 -17.07
N GLU A 546 -7.52 -34.47 -16.94
CA GLU A 546 -7.59 -33.75 -15.66
C GLU A 546 -9.04 -33.63 -15.18
N ILE A 547 -9.98 -33.25 -16.06
CA ILE A 547 -11.41 -33.18 -15.74
C ILE A 547 -11.94 -34.58 -15.37
N ALA A 548 -11.55 -35.64 -16.11
CA ALA A 548 -11.95 -37.00 -15.81
C ALA A 548 -11.44 -37.44 -14.42
N SER A 549 -10.22 -37.07 -14.06
CA SER A 549 -9.63 -37.30 -12.74
C SER A 549 -10.42 -36.57 -11.64
N VAL A 550 -10.80 -35.30 -11.86
CA VAL A 550 -11.64 -34.52 -10.95
C VAL A 550 -13.01 -35.18 -10.76
N MET A 551 -13.65 -35.61 -11.87
CA MET A 551 -14.95 -36.31 -11.82
C MET A 551 -14.86 -37.58 -10.96
N LYS A 552 -13.81 -38.37 -11.15
CA LYS A 552 -13.59 -39.63 -10.39
C LYS A 552 -13.38 -39.37 -8.91
N ARG A 553 -12.62 -38.31 -8.56
CA ARG A 553 -12.30 -37.96 -7.17
C ARG A 553 -13.47 -37.31 -6.43
N SER A 554 -14.18 -36.39 -7.08
CA SER A 554 -15.22 -35.58 -6.44
C SER A 554 -16.64 -36.11 -6.64
N GLY A 555 -16.84 -37.14 -7.51
CA GLY A 555 -18.16 -37.68 -7.84
C GLY A 555 -19.06 -36.69 -8.60
N LEU A 556 -18.49 -35.66 -9.22
CA LEU A 556 -19.20 -34.60 -9.93
C LEU A 556 -19.54 -35.03 -11.37
N ASN A 557 -20.59 -34.44 -11.92
CA ASN A 557 -20.84 -34.54 -13.35
C ASN A 557 -19.85 -33.69 -14.16
N GLN A 558 -19.71 -33.95 -15.46
CA GLN A 558 -18.73 -33.31 -16.33
C GLN A 558 -18.76 -31.77 -16.26
N HIS A 559 -19.93 -31.15 -16.36
CA HIS A 559 -20.09 -29.70 -16.34
C HIS A 559 -19.59 -29.08 -15.03
N LYS A 560 -19.93 -29.68 -13.88
CA LYS A 560 -19.48 -29.19 -12.56
C LYS A 560 -17.99 -29.46 -12.33
N ALA A 561 -17.47 -30.57 -12.81
CA ALA A 561 -16.05 -30.88 -12.73
C ALA A 561 -15.21 -29.92 -13.58
N GLU A 562 -15.69 -29.54 -14.77
CA GLU A 562 -15.05 -28.53 -15.62
C GLU A 562 -15.08 -27.14 -14.98
N GLU A 563 -16.21 -26.75 -14.38
CA GLU A 563 -16.33 -25.48 -13.66
C GLU A 563 -15.39 -25.43 -12.44
N GLU A 564 -15.29 -26.52 -11.68
CA GLU A 564 -14.35 -26.64 -10.55
C GLU A 564 -12.91 -26.58 -11.04
N TRP A 565 -12.55 -27.31 -12.09
CA TRP A 565 -11.22 -27.31 -12.69
C TRP A 565 -10.81 -25.90 -13.13
N GLU A 566 -11.67 -25.18 -13.89
CA GLU A 566 -11.40 -23.83 -14.33
C GLU A 566 -11.19 -22.84 -13.19
N ASN A 567 -12.00 -22.95 -12.13
CA ASN A 567 -11.90 -22.09 -10.97
C ASN A 567 -10.59 -22.33 -10.18
N VAL A 568 -10.23 -23.60 -9.97
CA VAL A 568 -9.02 -23.97 -9.24
C VAL A 568 -7.76 -23.60 -10.04
N GLU A 569 -7.71 -23.95 -11.33
CA GLU A 569 -6.58 -23.60 -12.20
C GLU A 569 -6.35 -22.11 -12.29
N LYS A 570 -7.43 -21.33 -12.50
CA LYS A 570 -7.36 -19.88 -12.52
C LYS A 570 -6.84 -19.28 -11.21
N SER A 571 -7.30 -19.81 -10.08
CA SER A 571 -6.84 -19.38 -8.76
C SER A 571 -5.37 -19.69 -8.53
N GLN A 572 -4.93 -20.91 -8.85
CA GLN A 572 -3.54 -21.33 -8.67
C GLN A 572 -2.58 -20.60 -9.63
N HIS A 573 -2.99 -20.33 -10.87
CA HIS A 573 -2.23 -19.50 -11.81
C HIS A 573 -2.05 -18.07 -11.28
N ALA A 574 -3.14 -17.44 -10.88
CA ALA A 574 -3.13 -16.08 -10.36
C ALA A 574 -2.26 -15.97 -9.09
N ARG A 575 -2.35 -16.96 -8.18
CA ARG A 575 -1.52 -17.04 -6.98
C ARG A 575 -0.03 -17.14 -7.31
N HIS A 576 0.33 -18.05 -8.20
CA HIS A 576 1.74 -18.25 -8.60
C HIS A 576 2.30 -16.98 -9.26
N GLU A 577 1.56 -16.37 -10.19
CA GLU A 577 1.96 -15.12 -10.83
C GLU A 577 2.09 -13.97 -9.83
N TYR A 578 1.21 -13.90 -8.84
CA TYR A 578 1.27 -12.90 -7.77
C TYR A 578 2.56 -13.02 -6.94
N ILE A 579 2.93 -14.24 -6.55
CA ILE A 579 4.10 -14.52 -5.70
C ILE A 579 5.41 -14.38 -6.51
N THR A 580 5.45 -14.96 -7.71
CA THR A 580 6.71 -15.15 -8.45
C THR A 580 6.92 -14.13 -9.56
N GLY A 581 5.85 -13.49 -10.04
CA GLY A 581 5.85 -12.64 -11.24
C GLY A 581 6.00 -13.43 -12.54
N LYS A 582 5.88 -14.78 -12.51
CA LYS A 582 6.03 -15.70 -13.64
C LYS A 582 4.77 -16.53 -13.83
N LYS A 583 4.60 -17.09 -15.03
CA LYS A 583 3.52 -18.04 -15.30
C LYS A 583 3.79 -19.37 -14.58
N ARG A 584 2.74 -19.99 -14.04
CA ARG A 584 2.80 -21.34 -13.50
C ARG A 584 3.13 -22.31 -14.62
N GLY A 585 4.04 -23.25 -14.40
CA GLY A 585 4.51 -24.17 -15.42
C GLY A 585 5.49 -23.55 -16.44
N ASP A 586 6.10 -22.38 -16.14
CA ASP A 586 7.16 -21.84 -17.00
C ASP A 586 8.33 -22.84 -17.06
N ARG A 587 8.61 -23.33 -18.26
CA ARG A 587 9.66 -24.31 -18.53
C ARG A 587 11.06 -23.88 -18.12
N HIS A 588 11.31 -22.58 -18.03
CA HIS A 588 12.63 -22.03 -17.67
C HIS A 588 12.90 -22.00 -16.16
N THR A 589 11.90 -22.36 -15.35
CA THR A 589 12.02 -22.44 -13.90
C THR A 589 11.90 -23.86 -13.35
N ARG A 590 11.88 -24.85 -14.24
CA ARG A 590 11.73 -26.27 -13.90
C ARG A 590 12.88 -27.06 -14.48
N ASP A 591 13.31 -28.08 -13.74
CA ASP A 591 14.28 -29.04 -14.26
C ASP A 591 13.62 -29.97 -15.27
N ILE A 592 12.35 -30.36 -15.00
CA ILE A 592 11.59 -31.23 -15.86
C ILE A 592 10.07 -30.93 -15.82
N LEU A 593 9.41 -31.15 -16.96
CA LEU A 593 7.95 -31.13 -17.11
C LEU A 593 7.49 -32.49 -17.64
N LEU A 594 6.55 -33.13 -16.95
CA LEU A 594 6.07 -34.46 -17.27
C LEU A 594 4.56 -34.50 -17.52
N ASN A 595 4.18 -35.16 -18.61
CA ASN A 595 2.79 -35.46 -18.91
C ASN A 595 2.42 -36.80 -18.22
N SER A 596 1.66 -36.74 -17.15
CA SER A 596 1.27 -37.91 -16.35
C SER A 596 0.30 -38.87 -17.09
N SER A 597 -0.44 -38.38 -18.07
CA SER A 597 -1.32 -39.24 -18.89
C SER A 597 -0.54 -40.08 -19.89
N LEU A 598 0.69 -39.68 -20.24
CA LEU A 598 1.50 -40.43 -21.22
C LEU A 598 2.03 -41.75 -20.66
N LEU A 599 2.47 -41.72 -19.40
CA LEU A 599 3.12 -42.88 -18.76
C LEU A 599 2.23 -43.56 -17.71
N GLY A 600 1.19 -42.88 -17.23
CA GLY A 600 0.49 -43.24 -16.01
C GLY A 600 1.24 -42.78 -14.75
N TRP A 601 0.58 -42.78 -13.60
CA TRP A 601 1.12 -42.18 -12.38
C TRP A 601 2.32 -42.95 -11.82
N GLU A 602 2.25 -44.28 -11.77
CA GLU A 602 3.30 -45.15 -11.27
C GLU A 602 4.59 -45.03 -12.10
N ALA A 603 4.50 -45.08 -13.43
CA ALA A 603 5.66 -44.96 -14.28
C ALA A 603 6.22 -43.52 -14.31
N THR A 604 5.36 -42.50 -14.10
CA THR A 604 5.81 -41.12 -13.94
C THR A 604 6.61 -40.96 -12.63
N ALA A 605 6.18 -41.59 -11.54
CA ALA A 605 6.92 -41.59 -10.27
C ALA A 605 8.28 -42.26 -10.45
N GLN A 606 8.35 -43.45 -11.04
CA GLN A 606 9.60 -44.17 -11.30
C GLN A 606 10.58 -43.36 -12.16
N PHE A 607 10.07 -42.62 -13.14
CA PHE A 607 10.92 -41.78 -13.98
C PHE A 607 11.50 -40.59 -13.17
N ILE A 608 10.73 -40.02 -12.27
CA ILE A 608 11.22 -38.96 -11.36
C ILE A 608 12.28 -39.54 -10.42
N GLU A 609 12.08 -40.73 -9.86
CA GLU A 609 13.02 -41.42 -8.97
C GLU A 609 14.38 -41.62 -9.65
N GLU A 610 14.41 -42.16 -10.88
CA GLU A 610 15.63 -42.31 -11.65
C GLU A 610 16.35 -40.99 -11.91
N LEU A 611 15.60 -39.93 -12.23
CA LEU A 611 16.19 -38.63 -12.49
C LEU A 611 16.78 -38.00 -11.22
N VAL A 612 16.13 -38.16 -10.07
CA VAL A 612 16.65 -37.71 -8.78
C VAL A 612 17.95 -38.44 -8.44
N GLU A 613 17.97 -39.77 -8.58
CA GLU A 613 19.15 -40.57 -8.34
C GLU A 613 20.35 -40.12 -9.23
N ARG A 614 20.07 -39.83 -10.50
CA ARG A 614 21.10 -39.34 -11.44
C ARG A 614 21.55 -37.90 -11.14
N LYS A 615 20.60 -37.00 -10.86
CA LYS A 615 20.93 -35.60 -10.60
C LYS A 615 21.82 -35.43 -9.38
N PHE A 616 21.55 -36.18 -8.32
CA PHE A 616 22.28 -36.10 -7.06
C PHE A 616 23.37 -37.16 -6.90
N ASN A 617 23.65 -37.98 -7.95
CA ASN A 617 24.64 -39.04 -7.94
C ASN A 617 24.48 -40.01 -6.75
N LEU A 618 23.23 -40.44 -6.48
CA LEU A 618 22.92 -41.22 -5.30
C LEU A 618 23.38 -42.69 -5.43
N THR A 619 23.53 -43.22 -6.65
CA THR A 619 23.87 -44.63 -6.95
C THR A 619 25.34 -44.89 -7.08
N GLU A 620 26.20 -43.90 -7.34
CA GLU A 620 27.64 -44.11 -7.57
C GLU A 620 28.45 -44.61 -6.35
N ASN A 621 27.89 -44.49 -5.12
CA ASN A 621 28.58 -44.96 -3.92
C ASN A 621 28.20 -46.38 -3.50
N LEU A 622 27.11 -46.96 -3.99
CA LEU A 622 26.71 -48.34 -3.67
C LEU A 622 27.58 -49.35 -4.42
N GLU A 623 28.19 -49.00 -5.56
CA GLU A 623 29.14 -49.85 -6.29
C GLU A 623 30.57 -49.82 -5.71
N LYS A 624 30.90 -48.90 -4.81
CA LYS A 624 32.20 -48.81 -4.14
C LYS A 624 32.27 -49.49 -2.78
N GLU A 625 31.12 -49.82 -2.19
CA GLU A 625 31.02 -50.53 -0.92
C GLU A 625 30.60 -52.02 -1.05
N ALA A 626 30.26 -52.47 -2.26
CA ALA A 626 30.05 -53.89 -2.60
C ALA A 626 31.34 -54.47 -3.28
#